data_914d6f3714e057e8717839fa51f40534
#
_entry.id   914d6f3714e057e8717839fa51f40534
#
_cell.length_a   1.000
_cell.length_b   1.000
_cell.length_c   1.000
_cell.angle_alpha   90.00
_cell.angle_beta   90.00
_cell.angle_gamma   90.00
#
_symmetry.space_group_name_H-M   'P 1'
#
loop_
_entity.id
_entity.type
_entity.pdbx_description
1 polymer ?
#
loop_
_entity_poly.entity_id
_entity_poly.type
_entity_poly.pdbx_seq_one_letter_code
_entity_poly.pdbx_strand_id
1 'polypeptide(L)'
;MKKKKFFSIIAFLCISFIANAQQKLTSPDGNRVLTFQVNKEGAPTYDLTYKGKVVIKPSTLGLELKKEDNTRTDFDWVDRRDLTKLDSKSNLYNGFKLKDAQTTTFDETWQPVWGEEKEIRNQYNELAVIL
;
A
#
# COMPACT_ATOMS: atom_id res chain seq x y z
N MET A 1 24.04 27.65 56.95
CA MET A 1 23.65 26.41 56.28
C MET A 1 22.98 26.74 54.96
N LYS A 2 23.67 26.58 53.83
CA LYS A 2 23.17 26.89 52.47
C LYS A 2 22.54 25.66 51.87
N LYS A 3 21.23 25.66 51.65
CA LYS A 3 20.48 24.58 50.99
C LYS A 3 20.75 24.66 49.47
N LYS A 4 21.49 23.68 48.92
CA LYS A 4 21.69 23.49 47.48
C LYS A 4 20.39 22.94 46.88
N LYS A 5 19.73 23.72 46.03
CA LYS A 5 18.59 23.27 45.22
C LYS A 5 19.16 22.43 44.06
N PHE A 6 18.89 21.13 44.08
CA PHE A 6 19.17 20.23 42.99
C PHE A 6 18.08 20.44 41.94
N PHE A 7 18.42 21.13 40.87
CA PHE A 7 17.53 21.30 39.70
C PHE A 7 17.74 20.07 38.79
N SER A 8 16.87 19.09 38.94
CA SER A 8 16.86 17.91 38.05
C SER A 8 16.24 18.30 36.73
N ILE A 9 17.06 18.57 35.73
CA ILE A 9 16.62 18.75 34.32
C ILE A 9 16.40 17.36 33.76
N ILE A 10 15.15 16.90 33.79
CA ILE A 10 14.72 15.73 33.01
C ILE A 10 14.62 16.23 31.55
N ALA A 11 15.68 16.04 30.80
CA ALA A 11 15.65 16.18 29.35
C ALA A 11 14.75 15.06 28.79
N PHE A 12 13.50 15.39 28.49
CA PHE A 12 12.58 14.52 27.78
C PHE A 12 13.07 14.44 26.32
N LEU A 13 13.90 13.45 26.05
CA LEU A 13 14.40 13.14 24.72
C LEU A 13 13.23 12.57 23.92
N CYS A 14 12.50 13.46 23.21
CA CYS A 14 11.52 13.03 22.20
C CYS A 14 12.25 12.33 21.06
N ILE A 15 12.46 11.03 21.20
CA ILE A 15 12.86 10.18 20.09
C ILE A 15 11.66 10.10 19.17
N SER A 16 11.65 10.92 18.14
CA SER A 16 10.73 10.79 17.01
C SER A 16 11.05 9.48 16.30
N PHE A 17 10.40 8.40 16.71
CA PHE A 17 10.35 7.20 15.89
C PHE A 17 9.68 7.62 14.58
N ILE A 18 10.44 7.68 13.51
CA ILE A 18 9.90 7.65 12.15
C ILE A 18 9.33 6.23 12.01
N ALA A 19 8.12 6.05 12.51
CA ALA A 19 7.37 4.84 12.27
C ALA A 19 7.09 4.80 10.77
N ASN A 20 7.78 3.92 10.05
CA ASN A 20 7.29 3.48 8.75
C ASN A 20 5.88 2.94 9.04
N ALA A 21 4.84 3.65 8.62
CA ALA A 21 3.46 3.30 8.91
C ALA A 21 3.12 2.01 8.15
N GLN A 22 3.39 0.88 8.80
CA GLN A 22 3.03 -0.44 8.31
C GLN A 22 1.53 -0.63 8.51
N GLN A 23 0.82 -0.89 7.41
CA GLN A 23 -0.60 -1.18 7.42
C GLN A 23 -0.82 -2.69 7.39
N LYS A 24 -1.67 -3.20 8.27
CA LYS A 24 -2.01 -4.62 8.32
C LYS A 24 -3.49 -4.83 8.06
N LEU A 25 -3.79 -5.78 7.19
CA LEU A 25 -5.14 -6.22 6.89
C LEU A 25 -5.25 -7.71 7.20
N THR A 26 -6.21 -8.07 8.03
CA THR A 26 -6.47 -9.47 8.38
C THR A 26 -7.74 -9.92 7.68
N SER A 27 -7.76 -11.13 7.12
CA SER A 27 -8.98 -11.72 6.56
C SER A 27 -10.05 -11.95 7.63
N PRO A 28 -11.35 -12.03 7.28
CA PRO A 28 -12.42 -12.28 8.25
C PRO A 28 -12.23 -13.54 9.08
N ASP A 29 -11.62 -14.59 8.51
CA ASP A 29 -11.30 -15.83 9.20
C ASP A 29 -10.05 -15.75 10.09
N GLY A 30 -9.35 -14.60 10.12
CA GLY A 30 -8.14 -14.36 10.91
C GLY A 30 -6.88 -15.11 10.42
N ASN A 31 -6.99 -15.92 9.38
CA ASN A 31 -5.91 -16.80 8.97
C ASN A 31 -4.89 -16.14 8.03
N ARG A 32 -5.31 -15.13 7.27
CA ARG A 32 -4.47 -14.41 6.31
C ARG A 32 -4.18 -13.01 6.83
N VAL A 33 -2.94 -12.63 6.79
CA VAL A 33 -2.52 -11.26 7.15
C VAL A 33 -1.70 -10.70 6.00
N LEU A 34 -2.24 -9.65 5.39
CA LEU A 34 -1.53 -8.82 4.43
C LEU A 34 -0.85 -7.68 5.18
N THR A 35 0.41 -7.44 4.87
CA THR A 35 1.14 -6.28 5.37
C THR A 35 1.51 -5.39 4.20
N PHE A 36 1.19 -4.13 4.30
CA PHE A 36 1.55 -3.10 3.31
C PHE A 36 2.44 -2.05 3.96
N GLN A 37 3.45 -1.60 3.25
CA GLN A 37 4.31 -0.51 3.67
C GLN A 37 4.95 0.19 2.47
N VAL A 38 5.33 1.44 2.67
CA VAL A 38 6.18 2.18 1.73
C VAL A 38 7.59 2.17 2.31
N ASN A 39 8.56 1.65 1.56
CA ASN A 39 9.94 1.56 2.02
C ASN A 39 10.63 2.95 2.03
N LYS A 40 11.89 2.99 2.45
CA LYS A 40 12.66 4.26 2.56
C LYS A 40 12.87 4.96 1.21
N GLU A 41 12.84 4.22 0.12
CA GLU A 41 12.98 4.71 -1.25
C GLU A 41 11.66 5.18 -1.84
N GLY A 42 10.56 5.04 -1.10
CA GLY A 42 9.21 5.34 -1.55
C GLY A 42 8.62 4.25 -2.44
N ALA A 43 9.13 3.02 -2.38
CA ALA A 43 8.54 1.91 -3.10
C ALA A 43 7.46 1.25 -2.23
N PRO A 44 6.22 1.12 -2.74
CA PRO A 44 5.17 0.38 -2.06
C PRO A 44 5.50 -1.11 -2.10
N THR A 45 5.41 -1.76 -0.94
CA THR A 45 5.71 -3.18 -0.77
C THR A 45 4.59 -3.86 0.00
N TYR A 46 4.40 -5.14 -0.26
CA TYR A 46 3.44 -5.97 0.46
C TYR A 46 4.01 -7.36 0.73
N ASP A 47 3.53 -7.99 1.76
CA ASP A 47 3.73 -9.41 2.07
C ASP A 47 2.42 -10.04 2.52
N LEU A 48 2.34 -11.37 2.45
CA LEU A 48 1.18 -12.13 2.87
C LEU A 48 1.62 -13.33 3.70
N THR A 49 0.97 -13.50 4.84
CA THR A 49 1.11 -14.70 5.66
C THR A 49 -0.22 -15.45 5.76
N TYR A 50 -0.15 -16.77 5.88
CA TYR A 50 -1.27 -17.65 6.16
C TYR A 50 -0.96 -18.49 7.40
N LYS A 51 -1.77 -18.39 8.44
CA LYS A 51 -1.55 -19.06 9.73
C LYS A 51 -0.12 -18.89 10.24
N GLY A 52 0.41 -17.67 10.12
CA GLY A 52 1.76 -17.31 10.54
C GLY A 52 2.90 -17.77 9.62
N LYS A 53 2.60 -18.48 8.53
CA LYS A 53 3.60 -18.88 7.53
C LYS A 53 3.59 -17.91 6.36
N VAL A 54 4.78 -17.51 5.90
CA VAL A 54 4.93 -16.63 4.74
C VAL A 54 4.48 -17.34 3.48
N VAL A 55 3.52 -16.76 2.77
CA VAL A 55 2.99 -17.19 1.47
C VAL A 55 3.57 -16.33 0.35
N ILE A 56 3.54 -15.00 0.55
CA ILE A 56 4.17 -14.05 -0.35
C ILE A 56 5.27 -13.34 0.45
N LYS A 57 6.49 -13.46 -0.02
CA LYS A 57 7.63 -12.69 0.53
C LYS A 57 7.44 -11.20 0.21
N PRO A 58 8.11 -10.30 0.94
CA PRO A 58 8.05 -8.87 0.63
C PRO A 58 8.31 -8.62 -0.85
N SER A 59 7.29 -8.09 -1.52
CA SER A 59 7.26 -7.84 -2.97
C SER A 59 6.91 -6.38 -3.22
N THR A 60 7.54 -5.78 -4.22
CA THR A 60 7.27 -4.40 -4.62
C THR A 60 6.09 -4.32 -5.57
N LEU A 61 5.29 -3.27 -5.41
CA LEU A 61 4.28 -2.84 -6.37
C LEU A 61 4.87 -1.73 -7.23
N GLY A 62 4.60 -1.78 -8.53
CA GLY A 62 5.05 -0.75 -9.43
C GLY A 62 4.61 -1.03 -10.86
N LEU A 63 4.72 0.00 -11.69
CA LEU A 63 4.44 -0.08 -13.11
C LEU A 63 5.69 0.31 -13.90
N GLU A 64 6.05 -0.53 -14.85
CA GLU A 64 7.05 -0.22 -15.86
C GLU A 64 6.34 0.31 -17.10
N LEU A 65 6.63 1.56 -17.44
CA LEU A 65 6.13 2.13 -18.67
C LEU A 65 7.03 1.71 -19.82
N LYS A 66 6.46 0.95 -20.77
CA LYS A 66 7.17 0.59 -21.99
C LYS A 66 7.49 1.87 -22.78
N LYS A 67 8.75 2.00 -23.22
CA LYS A 67 9.09 3.02 -24.21
C LYS A 67 8.24 2.77 -25.45
N GLU A 68 7.51 3.81 -25.86
CA GLU A 68 6.77 3.77 -27.11
C GLU A 68 7.78 3.62 -28.25
N ASP A 69 7.69 2.51 -28.97
CA ASP A 69 8.44 2.34 -30.23
C ASP A 69 7.75 3.22 -31.26
N ASN A 70 8.42 4.29 -31.68
CA ASN A 70 7.90 5.31 -32.61
C ASN A 70 7.55 4.77 -34.01
N THR A 71 7.52 3.46 -34.21
CA THR A 71 7.20 2.81 -35.48
C THR A 71 5.72 2.47 -35.68
N ARG A 72 4.84 2.70 -34.67
CA ARG A 72 3.41 2.43 -34.79
C ARG A 72 2.63 3.68 -35.13
N THR A 73 2.25 3.78 -36.40
CA THR A 73 1.56 4.91 -37.04
C THR A 73 0.02 4.88 -36.93
N ASP A 74 -0.57 4.01 -36.09
CA ASP A 74 -2.00 3.68 -36.20
C ASP A 74 -2.95 4.48 -35.30
N PHE A 75 -2.47 5.51 -34.55
CA PHE A 75 -3.34 6.37 -33.77
C PHE A 75 -3.03 7.85 -33.99
N ASP A 76 -3.63 8.38 -35.04
CA ASP A 76 -3.41 9.75 -35.51
C ASP A 76 -4.11 10.87 -34.70
N TRP A 77 -4.81 10.52 -33.62
CA TRP A 77 -5.62 11.48 -32.84
C TRP A 77 -5.05 11.83 -31.45
N VAL A 78 -3.96 11.22 -31.02
CA VAL A 78 -3.27 11.60 -29.77
C VAL A 78 -2.19 12.62 -30.10
N ASP A 79 -2.30 13.81 -29.53
CA ASP A 79 -1.28 14.88 -29.70
C ASP A 79 0.08 14.40 -29.17
N ARG A 80 0.95 13.96 -30.08
CA ARG A 80 2.28 13.43 -29.78
C ARG A 80 3.20 14.40 -29.05
N ARG A 81 2.84 15.68 -28.99
CA ARG A 81 3.66 16.72 -28.35
C ARG A 81 3.69 16.61 -26.84
N ASP A 82 2.68 15.98 -26.22
CA ASP A 82 2.64 15.79 -24.78
C ASP A 82 3.33 14.49 -24.32
N LEU A 83 3.42 13.48 -25.18
CA LEU A 83 4.02 12.19 -24.83
C LEU A 83 5.55 12.19 -24.91
N THR A 84 6.15 13.12 -25.66
CA THR A 84 7.63 13.26 -25.74
C THR A 84 8.24 13.82 -24.47
N LYS A 85 7.44 14.35 -23.54
CA LYS A 85 7.86 14.82 -22.22
C LYS A 85 7.84 13.74 -21.16
N LEU A 86 7.32 12.55 -21.42
CA LEU A 86 7.54 11.42 -20.55
C LEU A 86 9.01 10.99 -20.67
N ASP A 87 9.79 11.54 -19.78
CA ASP A 87 11.19 11.19 -19.63
C ASP A 87 11.30 9.65 -19.49
N SER A 88 12.27 9.05 -20.19
CA SER A 88 12.50 7.60 -20.24
C SER A 88 12.82 6.96 -18.88
N LYS A 89 12.66 7.72 -17.80
CA LYS A 89 12.80 7.34 -16.39
C LYS A 89 11.48 7.31 -15.62
N SER A 90 10.34 7.49 -16.26
CA SER A 90 9.03 7.49 -15.59
C SER A 90 8.58 6.08 -15.20
N ASN A 91 9.41 5.38 -14.46
CA ASN A 91 9.00 4.17 -13.78
C ASN A 91 8.23 4.55 -12.51
N LEU A 92 7.04 3.99 -12.33
CA LEU A 92 6.25 4.17 -11.12
C LEU A 92 6.61 3.06 -10.10
N TYR A 93 7.89 3.00 -9.71
CA TYR A 93 8.39 2.01 -8.74
C TYR A 93 8.68 2.61 -7.37
N ASN A 94 9.03 3.88 -7.29
CA ASN A 94 9.48 4.54 -6.07
C ASN A 94 9.04 6.01 -6.01
N GLY A 95 9.41 6.69 -4.92
CA GLY A 95 9.07 8.10 -4.73
C GLY A 95 7.67 8.32 -4.16
N PHE A 96 6.92 7.26 -3.86
CA PHE A 96 5.60 7.36 -3.23
C PHE A 96 5.71 7.71 -1.74
N LYS A 97 4.68 8.36 -1.26
CA LYS A 97 4.47 8.65 0.17
C LYS A 97 3.06 8.26 0.56
N LEU A 98 2.94 7.51 1.64
CA LEU A 98 1.64 7.18 2.19
C LEU A 98 0.94 8.47 2.63
N LYS A 99 -0.21 8.79 2.02
CA LYS A 99 -1.07 9.92 2.39
C LYS A 99 -2.16 9.50 3.34
N ASP A 100 -2.82 8.37 3.04
CA ASP A 100 -3.93 7.87 3.85
C ASP A 100 -4.05 6.35 3.70
N ALA A 101 -4.64 5.71 4.70
CA ALA A 101 -4.93 4.28 4.69
C ALA A 101 -6.20 4.02 5.50
N GLN A 102 -7.20 3.42 4.86
CA GLN A 102 -8.50 3.13 5.46
C GLN A 102 -8.81 1.65 5.35
N THR A 103 -9.31 1.08 6.44
CA THR A 103 -9.77 -0.31 6.48
C THR A 103 -11.28 -0.35 6.58
N THR A 104 -11.92 -1.11 5.71
CA THR A 104 -13.36 -1.37 5.72
C THR A 104 -13.63 -2.86 5.76
N THR A 105 -14.83 -3.21 6.26
CA THR A 105 -15.31 -4.59 6.31
C THR A 105 -16.58 -4.67 5.50
N PHE A 106 -16.68 -5.67 4.65
CA PHE A 106 -17.84 -5.95 3.84
C PHE A 106 -18.38 -7.34 4.14
N ASP A 107 -19.70 -7.45 4.31
CA ASP A 107 -20.40 -8.72 4.57
C ASP A 107 -21.78 -8.63 3.96
N GLU A 108 -22.00 -9.34 2.88
CA GLU A 108 -23.23 -9.36 2.12
C GLU A 108 -23.61 -10.80 1.79
N THR A 109 -24.89 -11.08 1.86
CA THR A 109 -25.45 -12.37 1.43
C THR A 109 -26.58 -12.11 0.44
N TRP A 110 -26.53 -12.78 -0.70
CA TRP A 110 -27.58 -12.70 -1.70
C TRP A 110 -27.99 -14.09 -2.20
N GLN A 111 -29.19 -14.16 -2.75
CA GLN A 111 -29.71 -15.35 -3.39
C GLN A 111 -29.59 -15.19 -4.91
N PRO A 112 -28.78 -16.01 -5.59
CA PRO A 112 -28.71 -15.95 -7.03
C PRO A 112 -30.03 -16.45 -7.64
N VAL A 113 -30.42 -15.83 -8.76
CA VAL A 113 -31.61 -16.26 -9.51
C VAL A 113 -31.38 -17.64 -10.16
N TRP A 114 -30.12 -17.95 -10.45
CA TRP A 114 -29.67 -19.20 -11.10
C TRP A 114 -28.43 -19.70 -10.37
N GLY A 115 -28.28 -21.01 -10.26
CA GLY A 115 -27.07 -21.62 -9.67
C GLY A 115 -27.39 -22.80 -8.76
N GLU A 116 -26.36 -23.50 -8.33
CA GLU A 116 -26.44 -24.65 -7.43
C GLU A 116 -26.55 -24.22 -5.97
N GLU A 117 -25.99 -23.05 -5.65
CA GLU A 117 -25.99 -22.49 -4.31
C GLU A 117 -27.24 -21.64 -4.07
N LYS A 118 -27.93 -21.88 -2.96
CA LYS A 118 -29.12 -21.10 -2.57
C LYS A 118 -28.76 -19.70 -2.06
N GLU A 119 -27.61 -19.59 -1.42
CA GLU A 119 -27.12 -18.36 -0.83
C GLU A 119 -25.62 -18.23 -1.07
N ILE A 120 -25.20 -17.05 -1.49
CA ILE A 120 -23.80 -16.71 -1.67
C ILE A 120 -23.46 -15.60 -0.68
N ARG A 121 -22.52 -15.87 0.22
CA ARG A 121 -22.00 -14.88 1.15
C ARG A 121 -20.67 -14.34 0.63
N ASN A 122 -20.59 -13.03 0.45
CA ASN A 122 -19.38 -12.30 0.13
C ASN A 122 -18.91 -11.54 1.37
N GLN A 123 -17.83 -11.99 1.98
CA GLN A 123 -17.29 -11.40 3.18
C GLN A 123 -15.79 -11.14 3.00
N TYR A 124 -15.37 -9.88 3.14
CA TYR A 124 -13.97 -9.50 3.05
C TYR A 124 -13.66 -8.25 3.88
N ASN A 125 -12.39 -8.08 4.17
CA ASN A 125 -11.84 -6.83 4.67
C ASN A 125 -11.04 -6.18 3.55
N GLU A 126 -11.16 -4.87 3.43
CA GLU A 126 -10.50 -4.06 2.42
C GLU A 126 -9.55 -3.07 3.07
N LEU A 127 -8.39 -2.87 2.45
CA LEU A 127 -7.45 -1.81 2.80
C LEU A 127 -7.28 -0.91 1.58
N ALA A 128 -7.85 0.29 1.66
CA ALA A 128 -7.64 1.35 0.68
C ALA A 128 -6.42 2.18 1.07
N VAL A 129 -5.45 2.28 0.18
CA VAL A 129 -4.20 3.02 0.41
C VAL A 129 -4.08 4.14 -0.63
N ILE A 130 -3.84 5.36 -0.16
CA ILE A 130 -3.60 6.54 -1.00
C ILE A 130 -2.12 6.89 -0.89
N LEU A 131 -1.45 6.94 -2.03
CA LEU A 131 -0.02 7.23 -2.18
C LEU A 131 0.22 8.59 -2.83
#